data_1f8bdb7f931181ea9c3024c1dbb6217e
#
_entry.id   1f8bdb7f931181ea9c3024c1dbb6217e
#
_cell.length_a   1.000
_cell.length_b   1.000
_cell.length_c   1.000
_cell.angle_alpha   90.00
_cell.angle_beta   90.00
_cell.angle_gamma   90.00
#
_symmetry.space_group_name_H-M   'P 1'
#
loop_
_entity.id
_entity.type
_entity.pdbx_description
1 polymer ?
#
loop_
_entity_poly.entity_id
_entity_poly.type
_entity_poly.pdbx_seq_one_letter_code
_entity_poly.pdbx_strand_id
1 'polypeptide(L)'
;MNITTIPNNCTHMVVKMTKNFDSAYMFYLLAKKIAEDDSLNPVIIPALISDSTHEAIEARVTGRVVEYMKAAFPNVNIDDTHQVRYDNTVDKNRSLRDSLVEQHQNSGVDMAQGWLSTIPDDSIVVMYNGDCEPLTDENFDAMEAHFGRSHDHIRALKGRPRINEMPWKSKGTTFPIYHSFINENMTRLEVYGEMKELGLNSLIDNTISCSMGDAEATNNYTQPCGVCYYCDEKAWIKLQHA
;
A
#
# COMPACT_ATOMS: atom_id res chain seq x y z
N MET A 1 17.35 -11.01 0.74
CA MET A 1 16.94 -9.61 0.93
C MET A 1 16.30 -9.44 2.30
N ASN A 2 16.72 -8.47 3.09
CA ASN A 2 16.13 -8.26 4.42
C ASN A 2 15.10 -7.11 4.35
N ILE A 3 14.10 -7.29 3.47
CA ILE A 3 13.09 -6.27 3.13
C ILE A 3 12.21 -5.94 4.35
N THR A 4 12.13 -6.85 5.33
CA THR A 4 11.30 -6.68 6.51
C THR A 4 12.12 -6.81 7.78
N THR A 5 12.52 -5.67 8.35
CA THR A 5 13.06 -5.64 9.70
C THR A 5 11.90 -5.47 10.68
N ILE A 6 11.68 -6.47 11.54
CA ILE A 6 10.70 -6.38 12.62
C ILE A 6 11.49 -6.17 13.92
N PRO A 7 11.24 -5.07 14.67
CA PRO A 7 11.87 -4.90 15.97
C PRO A 7 11.46 -6.02 16.94
N ASN A 8 12.41 -6.57 17.69
CA ASN A 8 12.21 -7.72 18.58
C ASN A 8 11.12 -7.50 19.66
N ASN A 9 10.84 -6.26 20.00
CA ASN A 9 9.84 -5.88 20.99
C ASN A 9 8.56 -5.31 20.38
N CYS A 10 8.39 -5.41 19.06
CA CYS A 10 7.19 -4.94 18.38
C CYS A 10 5.98 -5.76 18.81
N THR A 11 4.94 -5.08 19.30
CA THR A 11 3.69 -5.71 19.72
C THR A 11 2.60 -5.60 18.66
N HIS A 12 2.63 -4.53 17.87
CA HIS A 12 1.64 -4.26 16.82
C HIS A 12 2.31 -3.73 15.56
N MET A 13 1.93 -4.29 14.44
CA MET A 13 2.40 -3.88 13.12
C MET A 13 1.24 -3.40 12.28
N VAL A 14 1.33 -2.18 11.81
CA VAL A 14 0.37 -1.61 10.88
C VAL A 14 0.89 -1.77 9.48
N VAL A 15 0.09 -2.36 8.64
CA VAL A 15 0.36 -2.40 7.20
C VAL A 15 -0.62 -1.46 6.51
N LYS A 16 -0.09 -0.40 5.91
CA LYS A 16 -0.89 0.48 5.07
C LYS A 16 -1.38 -0.29 3.85
N MET A 17 -2.68 -0.55 3.83
CA MET A 17 -3.31 -1.27 2.73
C MET A 17 -3.84 -0.29 1.69
N THR A 18 -3.56 -0.61 0.45
CA THR A 18 -4.15 0.00 -0.73
C THR A 18 -4.72 -1.10 -1.62
N LYS A 19 -5.43 -0.74 -2.69
CA LYS A 19 -5.90 -1.72 -3.67
C LYS A 19 -4.80 -2.37 -4.52
N ASN A 20 -3.54 -1.95 -4.36
CA ASN A 20 -2.42 -2.35 -5.20
C ASN A 20 -1.71 -3.61 -4.67
N PHE A 21 -1.00 -4.31 -5.57
CA PHE A 21 -0.28 -5.54 -5.22
C PHE A 21 0.95 -5.31 -4.34
N ASP A 22 1.57 -4.14 -4.38
CA ASP A 22 2.73 -3.77 -3.57
C ASP A 22 2.41 -3.79 -2.06
N SER A 23 1.30 -3.18 -1.63
CA SER A 23 0.86 -3.25 -0.24
C SER A 23 0.46 -4.68 0.18
N ALA A 24 -0.17 -5.43 -0.72
CA ALA A 24 -0.51 -6.84 -0.48
C ALA A 24 0.75 -7.70 -0.32
N TYR A 25 1.80 -7.43 -1.11
CA TYR A 25 3.07 -8.13 -1.00
C TYR A 25 3.80 -7.79 0.30
N MET A 26 3.81 -6.50 0.71
CA MET A 26 4.35 -6.13 2.02
C MET A 26 3.67 -6.89 3.15
N PHE A 27 2.35 -6.98 3.12
CA PHE A 27 1.60 -7.75 4.11
C PHE A 27 2.01 -9.24 4.10
N TYR A 28 2.12 -9.83 2.91
CA TYR A 28 2.56 -11.23 2.76
C TYR A 28 3.94 -11.47 3.37
N LEU A 29 4.92 -10.60 3.08
CA LEU A 29 6.28 -10.74 3.60
C LEU A 29 6.34 -10.65 5.14
N LEU A 30 5.56 -9.76 5.72
CA LEU A 30 5.46 -9.63 7.18
C LEU A 30 4.80 -10.86 7.81
N ALA A 31 3.66 -11.29 7.28
CA ALA A 31 2.96 -12.48 7.77
C ALA A 31 3.82 -13.74 7.64
N LYS A 32 4.51 -13.90 6.51
CA LYS A 32 5.44 -15.00 6.29
C LYS A 32 6.58 -14.99 7.32
N LYS A 33 7.19 -13.83 7.53
CA LYS A 33 8.30 -13.70 8.49
C LYS A 33 7.88 -14.06 9.91
N ILE A 34 6.69 -13.63 10.35
CA ILE A 34 6.16 -14.00 11.66
C ILE A 34 5.87 -15.52 11.72
N ALA A 35 5.30 -16.08 10.66
CA ALA A 35 5.01 -17.50 10.61
C ALA A 35 6.27 -18.39 10.62
N GLU A 36 7.41 -17.88 10.18
CA GLU A 36 8.70 -18.57 10.13
C GLU A 36 9.60 -18.34 11.37
N ASP A 37 9.22 -17.42 12.27
CA ASP A 37 9.99 -17.06 13.45
C ASP A 37 9.13 -17.07 14.72
N ASP A 38 9.17 -18.18 15.45
CA ASP A 38 8.39 -18.38 16.69
C ASP A 38 8.71 -17.36 17.80
N SER A 39 9.81 -16.60 17.68
CA SER A 39 10.14 -15.52 18.63
C SER A 39 9.32 -14.25 18.38
N LEU A 40 8.66 -14.13 17.22
CA LEU A 40 7.83 -13.01 16.83
C LEU A 40 6.35 -13.35 17.02
N ASN A 41 5.64 -12.48 17.74
CA ASN A 41 4.19 -12.62 17.91
C ASN A 41 3.46 -11.27 17.95
N PRO A 42 3.77 -10.34 17.03
CA PRO A 42 3.01 -9.10 16.95
C PRO A 42 1.64 -9.32 16.31
N VAL A 43 0.70 -8.44 16.65
CA VAL A 43 -0.57 -8.33 15.93
C VAL A 43 -0.35 -7.56 14.64
N ILE A 44 -0.72 -8.12 13.49
CA ILE A 44 -0.75 -7.39 12.23
C ILE A 44 -2.12 -6.74 12.05
N ILE A 45 -2.11 -5.46 11.75
CA ILE A 45 -3.31 -4.68 11.51
C ILE A 45 -3.25 -4.13 10.08
N PRO A 46 -4.05 -4.69 9.15
CA PRO A 46 -4.20 -4.16 7.82
C PRO A 46 -5.03 -2.87 7.87
N ALA A 47 -4.36 -1.74 7.80
CA ALA A 47 -5.03 -0.44 7.88
C ALA A 47 -5.40 0.05 6.48
N LEU A 48 -6.70 0.15 6.23
CA LEU A 48 -7.24 0.73 5.02
C LEU A 48 -7.21 2.25 5.13
N ILE A 49 -6.48 2.89 4.22
CA ILE A 49 -6.52 4.33 4.05
C ILE A 49 -7.26 4.58 2.75
N SER A 50 -8.54 4.92 2.85
CA SER A 50 -9.31 5.32 1.68
C SER A 50 -9.68 6.79 1.76
N ASP A 51 -9.59 7.46 0.62
CA ASP A 51 -10.37 8.67 0.43
C ASP A 51 -11.83 8.28 0.11
N SER A 52 -12.74 9.23 0.27
CA SER A 52 -14.18 8.99 0.03
C SER A 52 -14.50 8.49 -1.39
N THR A 53 -13.56 8.60 -2.33
CA THR A 53 -13.76 8.23 -3.75
C THR A 53 -13.38 6.79 -4.07
N HIS A 54 -12.55 6.14 -3.22
CA HIS A 54 -12.05 4.78 -3.47
C HIS A 54 -12.41 3.78 -2.36
N GLU A 55 -13.10 4.22 -1.31
CA GLU A 55 -13.34 3.44 -0.10
C GLU A 55 -13.92 2.05 -0.39
N ALA A 56 -14.96 1.97 -1.19
CA ALA A 56 -15.65 0.71 -1.44
C ALA A 56 -14.77 -0.33 -2.16
N ILE A 57 -13.97 0.12 -3.13
CA ILE A 57 -13.07 -0.77 -3.87
C ILE A 57 -11.86 -1.18 -3.02
N GLU A 58 -11.30 -0.25 -2.26
CA GLU A 58 -10.17 -0.53 -1.38
C GLU A 58 -10.56 -1.45 -0.24
N ALA A 59 -11.72 -1.24 0.39
CA ALA A 59 -12.23 -2.13 1.42
C ALA A 59 -12.45 -3.56 0.89
N ARG A 60 -13.03 -3.70 -0.31
CA ARG A 60 -13.25 -5.01 -0.93
C ARG A 60 -11.94 -5.71 -1.27
N VAL A 61 -10.96 -5.00 -1.84
CA VAL A 61 -9.64 -5.57 -2.17
C VAL A 61 -8.90 -5.94 -0.90
N THR A 62 -8.85 -5.05 0.08
CA THR A 62 -8.23 -5.33 1.38
C THR A 62 -8.86 -6.55 2.05
N GLY A 63 -10.19 -6.66 2.05
CA GLY A 63 -10.88 -7.84 2.59
C GLY A 63 -10.42 -9.15 1.94
N ARG A 64 -10.33 -9.20 0.60
CA ARG A 64 -9.82 -10.39 -0.11
C ARG A 64 -8.36 -10.71 0.23
N VAL A 65 -7.53 -9.69 0.35
CA VAL A 65 -6.12 -9.87 0.74
C VAL A 65 -6.03 -10.39 2.17
N VAL A 66 -6.82 -9.85 3.09
CA VAL A 66 -6.88 -10.32 4.48
C VAL A 66 -7.34 -11.78 4.56
N GLU A 67 -8.41 -12.15 3.84
CA GLU A 67 -8.87 -13.55 3.76
C GLU A 67 -7.78 -14.47 3.24
N TYR A 68 -7.08 -14.07 2.18
CA TYR A 68 -5.93 -14.81 1.67
C TYR A 68 -4.85 -14.99 2.73
N MET A 69 -4.47 -13.92 3.45
CA MET A 69 -3.42 -13.98 4.47
C MET A 69 -3.82 -14.87 5.66
N LYS A 70 -5.07 -14.77 6.13
CA LYS A 70 -5.57 -15.65 7.21
C LYS A 70 -5.58 -17.12 6.80
N ALA A 71 -5.88 -17.41 5.53
CA ALA A 71 -5.83 -18.77 5.01
C ALA A 71 -4.40 -19.30 4.84
N ALA A 72 -3.48 -18.46 4.35
CA ALA A 72 -2.08 -18.83 4.12
C ALA A 72 -1.27 -18.94 5.43
N PHE A 73 -1.61 -18.13 6.44
CA PHE A 73 -0.88 -18.01 7.71
C PHE A 73 -1.82 -18.08 8.92
N PRO A 74 -2.44 -19.25 9.18
CA PRO A 74 -3.49 -19.37 10.20
C PRO A 74 -2.99 -19.13 11.63
N ASN A 75 -1.69 -19.21 11.87
CA ASN A 75 -1.08 -18.98 13.18
C ASN A 75 -0.63 -17.53 13.40
N VAL A 76 -0.73 -16.66 12.39
CA VAL A 76 -0.38 -15.26 12.52
C VAL A 76 -1.60 -14.47 13.02
N ASN A 77 -1.40 -13.65 14.04
CA ASN A 77 -2.47 -12.83 14.59
C ASN A 77 -2.73 -11.62 13.67
N ILE A 78 -3.86 -11.65 12.95
CA ILE A 78 -4.28 -10.60 12.03
C ILE A 78 -5.59 -10.00 12.56
N ASP A 79 -5.52 -8.74 12.99
CA ASP A 79 -6.69 -7.97 13.42
C ASP A 79 -7.19 -7.08 12.27
N ASP A 80 -8.29 -7.49 11.65
CA ASP A 80 -8.94 -6.82 10.52
C ASP A 80 -10.12 -5.92 10.93
N THR A 81 -10.31 -5.74 12.22
CA THR A 81 -11.43 -4.94 12.73
C THR A 81 -11.21 -3.43 12.62
N HIS A 82 -9.96 -3.02 12.39
CA HIS A 82 -9.57 -1.62 12.33
C HIS A 82 -9.62 -1.09 10.88
N GLN A 83 -10.74 -0.49 10.53
CA GLN A 83 -10.85 0.31 9.30
C GLN A 83 -10.70 1.78 9.67
N VAL A 84 -9.64 2.40 9.19
CA VAL A 84 -9.49 3.84 9.30
C VAL A 84 -10.16 4.50 8.11
N ARG A 85 -11.20 5.26 8.38
CA ARG A 85 -11.87 6.10 7.38
C ARG A 85 -11.26 7.49 7.44
N TYR A 86 -10.83 7.99 6.31
CA TYR A 86 -10.42 9.37 6.13
C TYR A 86 -11.59 10.18 5.57
N ASP A 87 -12.06 11.16 6.32
CA ASP A 87 -13.06 12.10 5.82
C ASP A 87 -12.34 13.21 5.06
N ASN A 88 -12.35 13.09 3.73
CA ASN A 88 -11.64 13.97 2.84
C ASN A 88 -12.49 15.21 2.50
N THR A 89 -12.77 16.06 3.48
CA THR A 89 -13.24 17.41 3.21
C THR A 89 -12.08 18.25 2.67
N VAL A 90 -11.70 17.96 1.42
CA VAL A 90 -10.65 18.71 0.71
C VAL A 90 -11.08 20.17 0.64
N ASP A 91 -10.30 21.05 1.25
CA ASP A 91 -10.40 22.48 0.99
C ASP A 91 -10.10 22.73 -0.51
N LYS A 92 -11.14 22.93 -1.30
CA LYS A 92 -11.09 23.14 -2.76
C LYS A 92 -10.21 24.32 -3.19
N ASN A 93 -9.73 25.11 -2.24
CA ASN A 93 -8.88 26.28 -2.48
C ASN A 93 -7.38 25.97 -2.38
N ARG A 94 -6.98 24.75 -1.99
CA ARG A 94 -5.58 24.36 -1.93
C ARG A 94 -5.10 23.79 -3.26
N SER A 95 -3.80 23.98 -3.53
CA SER A 95 -3.21 23.33 -4.70
C SER A 95 -3.33 21.82 -4.55
N LEU A 96 -3.57 21.08 -5.64
CA LEU A 96 -3.63 19.63 -5.66
C LEU A 96 -2.41 18.99 -4.98
N ARG A 97 -1.25 19.65 -5.10
CA ARG A 97 0.01 19.23 -4.48
C ARG A 97 -0.04 19.29 -2.96
N ASP A 98 -0.47 20.43 -2.41
CA ASP A 98 -0.48 20.63 -0.96
C ASP A 98 -1.55 19.75 -0.31
N SER A 99 -2.66 19.56 -1.03
CA SER A 99 -3.72 18.63 -0.67
C SER A 99 -3.22 17.18 -0.61
N LEU A 100 -2.48 16.70 -1.61
CA LEU A 100 -1.94 15.32 -1.62
C LEU A 100 -0.88 15.09 -0.55
N VAL A 101 -0.03 16.09 -0.29
CA VAL A 101 0.99 16.00 0.79
C VAL A 101 0.31 15.95 2.15
N GLU A 102 -0.65 16.83 2.40
CA GLU A 102 -1.40 16.89 3.65
C GLU A 102 -2.29 15.66 3.84
N GLN A 103 -2.94 15.16 2.79
CA GLN A 103 -3.69 13.91 2.82
C GLN A 103 -2.81 12.73 3.24
N HIS A 104 -1.61 12.64 2.69
CA HIS A 104 -0.67 11.58 3.05
C HIS A 104 -0.20 11.70 4.49
N GLN A 105 0.01 12.91 4.97
CA GLN A 105 0.40 13.19 6.36
C GLN A 105 -0.77 12.99 7.32
N ASN A 106 -1.95 13.51 7.00
CA ASN A 106 -3.13 13.45 7.87
C ASN A 106 -3.73 12.04 7.91
N SER A 107 -3.75 11.30 6.80
CA SER A 107 -4.24 9.91 6.80
C SER A 107 -3.45 9.02 7.75
N GLY A 108 -2.16 9.27 7.92
CA GLY A 108 -1.39 8.58 8.93
C GLY A 108 -1.68 9.04 10.36
N VAL A 109 -1.90 10.35 10.57
CA VAL A 109 -2.25 10.90 11.88
C VAL A 109 -3.62 10.39 12.35
N ASP A 110 -4.61 10.40 11.46
CA ASP A 110 -5.96 9.93 11.80
C ASP A 110 -5.99 8.41 12.02
N MET A 111 -5.22 7.65 11.25
CA MET A 111 -4.97 6.24 11.52
C MET A 111 -4.41 6.04 12.92
N ALA A 112 -3.35 6.75 13.23
CA ALA A 112 -2.71 6.63 14.52
C ALA A 112 -3.64 7.06 15.66
N GLN A 113 -4.49 8.06 15.48
CA GLN A 113 -5.41 8.53 16.51
C GLN A 113 -6.59 7.58 16.75
N GLY A 114 -7.23 7.10 15.70
CA GLY A 114 -8.34 6.16 15.79
C GLY A 114 -7.94 4.83 16.43
N TRP A 115 -6.76 4.38 16.15
CA TRP A 115 -6.14 3.11 16.51
C TRP A 115 -5.53 3.08 17.90
N LEU A 116 -4.75 4.14 18.26
CA LEU A 116 -4.08 4.24 19.55
C LEU A 116 -5.05 4.28 20.72
N SER A 117 -6.32 4.65 20.48
CA SER A 117 -7.35 4.56 21.52
C SER A 117 -7.78 3.12 21.83
N THR A 118 -7.47 2.16 20.96
CA THR A 118 -7.87 0.75 21.10
C THR A 118 -6.69 -0.18 21.41
N ILE A 119 -5.47 0.31 21.29
CA ILE A 119 -4.24 -0.44 21.59
C ILE A 119 -3.78 -0.09 23.02
N PRO A 120 -3.30 -1.05 23.83
CA PRO A 120 -2.72 -0.78 25.13
C PRO A 120 -1.61 0.29 25.10
N ASP A 121 -1.56 1.15 26.12
CA ASP A 121 -0.64 2.30 26.17
C ASP A 121 0.85 1.92 26.16
N ASP A 122 1.18 0.69 26.55
CA ASP A 122 2.53 0.12 26.56
C ASP A 122 2.91 -0.56 25.26
N SER A 123 2.05 -0.50 24.24
CA SER A 123 2.29 -1.15 22.96
C SER A 123 3.40 -0.47 22.16
N ILE A 124 4.26 -1.30 21.56
CA ILE A 124 5.28 -0.85 20.61
C ILE A 124 4.76 -1.08 19.21
N VAL A 125 4.39 0.01 18.55
CA VAL A 125 3.75 0.02 17.24
C VAL A 125 4.74 0.44 16.17
N VAL A 126 4.76 -0.29 15.06
CA VAL A 126 5.50 0.08 13.84
C VAL A 126 4.57 0.05 12.64
N MET A 127 4.81 0.94 11.69
CA MET A 127 4.06 1.00 10.44
C MET A 127 4.93 0.53 9.27
N TYR A 128 4.31 -0.19 8.36
CA TYR A 128 4.92 -0.61 7.11
C TYR A 128 4.14 -0.07 5.92
N ASN A 129 4.86 0.49 4.97
CA ASN A 129 4.31 1.01 3.74
C ASN A 129 4.89 0.22 2.55
N GLY A 130 4.03 -0.32 1.72
CA GLY A 130 4.39 -1.08 0.52
C GLY A 130 4.69 -0.21 -0.71
N ASP A 131 4.92 1.09 -0.54
CA ASP A 131 5.27 1.97 -1.66
C ASP A 131 6.59 1.49 -2.30
N CYS A 132 6.59 1.44 -3.64
CA CYS A 132 7.75 1.07 -4.45
C CYS A 132 8.32 2.27 -5.18
N GLU A 133 9.55 2.13 -5.71
CA GLU A 133 10.08 3.06 -6.70
C GLU A 133 9.21 3.02 -7.98
N PRO A 134 9.02 4.15 -8.67
CA PRO A 134 8.35 4.16 -9.96
C PRO A 134 9.16 3.38 -10.99
N LEU A 135 8.52 3.02 -12.09
CA LEU A 135 9.23 2.46 -13.25
C LEU A 135 10.43 3.33 -13.63
N THR A 136 11.53 2.74 -14.04
CA THR A 136 12.66 3.46 -14.65
C THR A 136 12.16 4.28 -15.85
N ASP A 137 12.89 5.31 -16.24
CA ASP A 137 12.48 6.12 -17.39
C ASP A 137 12.41 5.30 -18.67
N GLU A 138 13.33 4.34 -18.88
CA GLU A 138 13.30 3.41 -20.01
C GLU A 138 12.02 2.57 -20.03
N ASN A 139 11.65 1.96 -18.90
CA ASN A 139 10.42 1.17 -18.81
C ASN A 139 9.16 2.02 -18.93
N PHE A 140 9.21 3.25 -18.45
CA PHE A 140 8.11 4.19 -18.58
C PHE A 140 7.88 4.59 -20.05
N ASP A 141 8.95 4.93 -20.77
CA ASP A 141 8.91 5.29 -22.20
C ASP A 141 8.43 4.12 -23.04
N ALA A 142 8.91 2.91 -22.76
CA ALA A 142 8.48 1.69 -23.44
C ALA A 142 7.00 1.38 -23.19
N MET A 143 6.50 1.59 -21.98
CA MET A 143 5.09 1.44 -21.65
C MET A 143 4.22 2.46 -22.40
N GLU A 144 4.59 3.75 -22.38
CA GLU A 144 3.85 4.79 -23.13
C GLU A 144 3.82 4.50 -24.63
N ALA A 145 4.94 4.08 -25.20
CA ALA A 145 5.02 3.68 -26.60
C ALA A 145 4.12 2.48 -26.91
N HIS A 146 4.08 1.47 -26.01
CA HIS A 146 3.26 0.28 -26.21
C HIS A 146 1.76 0.58 -26.22
N PHE A 147 1.28 1.42 -25.28
CA PHE A 147 -0.14 1.75 -25.19
C PHE A 147 -0.55 2.96 -26.03
N GLY A 148 0.40 3.68 -26.61
CA GLY A 148 0.14 4.90 -27.39
C GLY A 148 -0.51 6.03 -26.56
N ARG A 149 -0.18 6.11 -25.29
CA ARG A 149 -0.73 7.09 -24.34
C ARG A 149 0.39 7.77 -23.58
N SER A 150 0.26 9.11 -23.36
CA SER A 150 1.17 9.85 -22.51
C SER A 150 0.62 9.94 -21.08
N HIS A 151 1.51 9.81 -20.12
CA HIS A 151 1.26 9.97 -18.69
C HIS A 151 2.15 11.08 -18.08
N ASP A 152 2.31 12.19 -18.81
CA ASP A 152 3.18 13.32 -18.42
C ASP A 152 2.93 13.82 -17.00
N HIS A 153 1.67 13.78 -16.54
CA HIS A 153 1.31 14.17 -15.18
C HIS A 153 1.97 13.27 -14.11
N ILE A 154 2.13 11.97 -14.39
CA ILE A 154 2.85 11.04 -13.50
C ILE A 154 4.35 11.26 -13.63
N ARG A 155 4.86 11.47 -14.85
CA ARG A 155 6.27 11.77 -15.09
C ARG A 155 6.70 13.03 -14.31
N ALA A 156 5.86 14.05 -14.27
CA ALA A 156 6.10 15.25 -13.48
C ALA A 156 6.12 15.01 -11.95
N LEU A 157 5.57 13.89 -11.46
CA LEU A 157 5.63 13.49 -10.05
C LEU A 157 6.91 12.72 -9.72
N LYS A 158 7.57 12.12 -10.73
CA LYS A 158 8.89 11.50 -10.56
C LYS A 158 9.91 12.57 -10.17
N GLY A 159 10.84 12.23 -9.32
CA GLY A 159 11.89 13.15 -8.87
C GLY A 159 11.44 14.20 -7.85
N ARG A 160 10.20 14.18 -7.38
CA ARG A 160 9.82 14.96 -6.19
C ARG A 160 10.40 14.27 -4.96
N PRO A 161 10.98 15.04 -4.01
CA PRO A 161 11.42 14.45 -2.76
C PRO A 161 10.22 13.75 -2.13
N ARG A 162 10.35 12.46 -1.87
CA ARG A 162 9.33 11.69 -1.16
C ARG A 162 9.38 12.10 0.30
N ILE A 163 8.23 12.26 0.92
CA ILE A 163 8.11 12.60 2.34
C ILE A 163 8.32 11.31 3.17
N ASN A 164 9.38 10.56 2.84
CA ASN A 164 9.62 9.22 3.36
C ASN A 164 10.31 9.20 4.71
N GLU A 165 10.74 10.37 5.23
CA GLU A 165 11.63 10.41 6.38
C GLU A 165 11.02 11.07 7.63
N MET A 166 9.75 11.49 7.59
CA MET A 166 9.15 12.06 8.79
C MET A 166 8.55 10.95 9.66
N PRO A 167 9.14 10.72 10.84
CA PRO A 167 8.50 9.86 11.82
C PRO A 167 7.15 10.46 12.20
N TRP A 168 6.11 9.62 12.20
CA TRP A 168 4.78 10.04 12.57
C TRP A 168 4.73 10.42 14.06
N LYS A 169 4.15 11.59 14.35
CA LYS A 169 3.87 12.03 15.72
C LYS A 169 2.38 12.02 15.94
N SER A 170 1.91 11.15 16.82
CA SER A 170 0.54 11.19 17.32
C SER A 170 0.56 11.30 18.84
N LYS A 171 -0.16 12.25 19.41
CA LYS A 171 -0.23 12.50 20.87
C LYS A 171 1.13 12.53 21.56
N GLY A 172 2.15 13.08 20.89
CA GLY A 172 3.53 13.14 21.41
C GLY A 172 4.35 11.87 21.24
N THR A 173 3.79 10.80 20.70
CA THR A 173 4.50 9.54 20.43
C THR A 173 4.95 9.50 18.96
N THR A 174 6.18 9.09 18.74
CA THR A 174 6.76 8.92 17.40
C THR A 174 6.76 7.44 17.04
N PHE A 175 6.15 7.09 15.90
CA PHE A 175 6.16 5.73 15.37
C PHE A 175 7.15 5.62 14.23
N PRO A 176 8.00 4.59 14.20
CA PRO A 176 8.82 4.31 13.04
C PRO A 176 7.95 3.86 11.87
N ILE A 177 8.23 4.39 10.68
CA ILE A 177 7.62 3.96 9.42
C ILE A 177 8.70 3.32 8.58
N TYR A 178 8.45 2.12 8.11
CA TYR A 178 9.35 1.39 7.22
C TYR A 178 8.82 1.43 5.79
N HIS A 179 9.62 1.98 4.88
CA HIS A 179 9.40 1.99 3.44
C HIS A 179 10.33 0.95 2.80
N SER A 180 10.08 -0.32 3.07
CA SER A 180 11.03 -1.37 2.79
C SER A 180 11.41 -1.48 1.31
N PHE A 181 10.45 -1.39 0.39
CA PHE A 181 10.74 -1.50 -1.06
C PHE A 181 11.51 -0.28 -1.58
N ILE A 182 11.16 0.93 -1.11
CA ILE A 182 11.89 2.16 -1.48
C ILE A 182 13.31 2.12 -0.93
N ASN A 183 13.50 1.67 0.30
CA ASN A 183 14.83 1.59 0.91
C ASN A 183 15.75 0.59 0.18
N GLU A 184 15.18 -0.44 -0.45
CA GLU A 184 15.88 -1.40 -1.30
C GLU A 184 15.91 -0.98 -2.78
N ASN A 185 15.39 0.21 -3.12
CA ASN A 185 15.25 0.74 -4.49
C ASN A 185 14.45 -0.18 -5.42
N MET A 186 13.46 -0.89 -4.88
CA MET A 186 12.64 -1.81 -5.66
C MET A 186 11.54 -1.06 -6.41
N THR A 187 11.48 -1.30 -7.70
CA THR A 187 10.38 -0.86 -8.57
C THR A 187 9.18 -1.79 -8.45
N ARG A 188 8.01 -1.33 -8.88
CA ARG A 188 6.82 -2.18 -8.96
C ARG A 188 7.00 -3.37 -9.91
N LEU A 189 7.84 -3.22 -10.95
CA LEU A 189 8.18 -4.30 -11.87
C LEU A 189 8.90 -5.44 -11.14
N GLU A 190 9.90 -5.11 -10.31
CA GLU A 190 10.66 -6.07 -9.52
C GLU A 190 9.81 -6.74 -8.44
N VAL A 191 8.99 -5.96 -7.71
CA VAL A 191 8.05 -6.50 -6.72
C VAL A 191 7.10 -7.51 -7.36
N TYR A 192 6.56 -7.19 -8.54
CA TYR A 192 5.69 -8.12 -9.26
C TYR A 192 6.44 -9.40 -9.69
N GLY A 193 7.68 -9.27 -10.17
CA GLY A 193 8.55 -10.39 -10.53
C GLY A 193 8.76 -11.34 -9.35
N GLU A 194 9.13 -10.81 -8.19
CA GLU A 194 9.28 -11.63 -6.95
C GLU A 194 7.98 -12.34 -6.58
N MET A 195 6.84 -11.65 -6.65
CA MET A 195 5.54 -12.29 -6.39
C MET A 195 5.25 -13.45 -7.34
N LYS A 196 5.63 -13.32 -8.62
CA LYS A 196 5.49 -14.38 -9.63
C LYS A 196 6.41 -15.56 -9.32
N GLU A 197 7.66 -15.31 -8.97
CA GLU A 197 8.63 -16.34 -8.60
C GLU A 197 8.18 -17.13 -7.36
N LEU A 198 7.53 -16.46 -6.42
CA LEU A 198 6.94 -17.09 -5.22
C LEU A 198 5.59 -17.77 -5.47
N GLY A 199 5.07 -17.73 -6.70
CA GLY A 199 3.79 -18.36 -7.05
C GLY A 199 2.56 -17.63 -6.50
N LEU A 200 2.66 -16.35 -6.14
CA LEU A 200 1.60 -15.55 -5.51
C LEU A 200 0.56 -15.03 -6.52
N ASN A 201 0.26 -15.78 -7.58
CA ASN A 201 -0.68 -15.36 -8.62
C ASN A 201 -2.05 -15.00 -8.06
N SER A 202 -2.59 -15.82 -7.15
CA SER A 202 -3.89 -15.53 -6.52
C SER A 202 -3.89 -14.24 -5.71
N LEU A 203 -2.78 -13.91 -5.05
CA LEU A 203 -2.66 -12.64 -4.34
C LEU A 203 -2.62 -11.46 -5.31
N ILE A 204 -1.87 -11.56 -6.41
CA ILE A 204 -1.84 -10.56 -7.48
C ILE A 204 -3.24 -10.33 -8.06
N ASP A 205 -4.00 -11.40 -8.31
CA ASP A 205 -5.33 -11.34 -8.93
C ASP A 205 -6.39 -10.76 -7.97
N ASN A 206 -6.16 -10.83 -6.67
CA ASN A 206 -7.00 -10.18 -5.66
C ASN A 206 -6.82 -8.65 -5.61
N THR A 207 -5.81 -8.10 -6.29
CA THR A 207 -5.48 -6.66 -6.26
C THR A 207 -5.91 -5.95 -7.54
N ILE A 208 -6.18 -4.65 -7.41
CA ILE A 208 -6.58 -3.79 -8.53
C ILE A 208 -5.69 -2.55 -8.55
N SER A 209 -4.99 -2.33 -9.67
CA SER A 209 -4.27 -1.07 -9.89
C SER A 209 -5.10 -0.18 -10.81
N CYS A 210 -5.73 0.86 -10.25
CA CYS A 210 -6.55 1.81 -10.98
C CYS A 210 -6.68 3.10 -10.16
N SER A 211 -6.49 4.26 -10.80
CA SER A 211 -6.62 5.57 -10.14
C SER A 211 -7.99 6.20 -10.31
N MET A 212 -8.87 5.61 -11.11
CA MET A 212 -10.21 6.15 -11.31
C MET A 212 -11.05 5.95 -10.06
N GLY A 213 -11.67 7.03 -9.62
CA GLY A 213 -12.56 7.03 -8.48
C GLY A 213 -13.90 6.34 -8.77
N ASP A 214 -14.65 6.15 -7.71
CA ASP A 214 -15.95 5.47 -7.75
C ASP A 214 -16.95 6.11 -8.72
N ALA A 215 -16.92 7.41 -8.92
CA ALA A 215 -17.85 8.13 -9.77
C ALA A 215 -17.68 7.89 -11.29
N GLU A 216 -16.50 7.43 -11.71
CA GLU A 216 -16.14 7.34 -13.13
C GLU A 216 -16.05 5.90 -13.65
N ALA A 217 -16.09 4.91 -12.78
CA ALA A 217 -16.03 3.51 -13.18
C ALA A 217 -17.41 3.02 -13.61
N THR A 218 -17.53 2.66 -14.84
CA THR A 218 -18.76 2.28 -15.51
C THR A 218 -19.38 0.95 -15.05
N ASN A 219 -18.77 0.20 -14.13
CA ASN A 219 -19.15 -1.18 -13.80
C ASN A 219 -19.11 -1.51 -12.29
N ASN A 220 -19.64 -0.65 -11.42
CA ASN A 220 -19.65 -0.91 -9.97
C ASN A 220 -18.27 -1.35 -9.39
N TYR A 221 -17.18 -0.82 -9.92
CA TYR A 221 -15.80 -1.05 -9.43
C TYR A 221 -15.35 -2.51 -9.41
N THR A 222 -15.95 -3.35 -10.22
CA THR A 222 -15.52 -4.74 -10.35
C THR A 222 -14.30 -4.89 -11.24
N GLN A 223 -14.03 -3.92 -12.12
CA GLN A 223 -12.94 -3.97 -13.09
C GLN A 223 -12.17 -2.65 -13.14
N PRO A 224 -10.84 -2.70 -13.40
CA PRO A 224 -10.04 -1.51 -13.65
C PRO A 224 -10.52 -0.77 -14.91
N CYS A 225 -10.34 0.55 -14.98
CA CYS A 225 -10.80 1.36 -16.10
C CYS A 225 -10.07 1.05 -17.44
N GLY A 226 -8.87 0.47 -17.36
CA GLY A 226 -8.07 0.08 -18.52
C GLY A 226 -7.39 1.23 -19.27
N VAL A 227 -7.48 2.47 -18.75
CA VAL A 227 -6.98 3.67 -19.46
C VAL A 227 -6.13 4.62 -18.62
N CYS A 228 -6.09 4.45 -17.30
CA CYS A 228 -5.24 5.28 -16.45
C CYS A 228 -3.83 4.71 -16.34
N TYR A 229 -2.89 5.54 -15.91
CA TYR A 229 -1.50 5.16 -15.70
C TYR A 229 -1.35 3.83 -14.96
N TYR A 230 -2.01 3.65 -13.82
CA TYR A 230 -1.86 2.43 -13.00
C TYR A 230 -2.42 1.18 -13.68
N CYS A 231 -3.41 1.33 -14.57
CA CYS A 231 -3.88 0.22 -15.40
C CYS A 231 -2.85 -0.15 -16.46
N ASP A 232 -2.30 0.84 -17.16
CA ASP A 232 -1.26 0.63 -18.17
C ASP A 232 0.01 0.08 -17.52
N GLU A 233 0.43 0.62 -16.38
CA GLU A 233 1.58 0.12 -15.62
C GLU A 233 1.41 -1.36 -15.23
N LYS A 234 0.28 -1.73 -14.65
CA LYS A 234 0.03 -3.14 -14.28
C LYS A 234 -0.03 -4.06 -15.51
N ALA A 235 -0.63 -3.61 -16.59
CA ALA A 235 -0.68 -4.36 -17.84
C ALA A 235 0.73 -4.51 -18.47
N TRP A 236 1.52 -3.45 -18.47
CA TRP A 236 2.92 -3.47 -18.91
C TRP A 236 3.75 -4.45 -18.07
N ILE A 237 3.68 -4.35 -16.75
CA ILE A 237 4.39 -5.24 -15.84
C ILE A 237 4.02 -6.71 -16.12
N LYS A 238 2.74 -7.01 -16.33
CA LYS A 238 2.29 -8.35 -16.68
C LYS A 238 2.93 -8.87 -17.99
N LEU A 239 3.06 -8.00 -18.99
CA LEU A 239 3.70 -8.36 -20.27
C LEU A 239 5.18 -8.68 -20.13
N GLN A 240 5.89 -8.01 -19.20
CA GLN A 240 7.31 -8.27 -18.96
C GLN A 240 7.56 -9.62 -18.25
N HIS A 241 6.52 -10.20 -17.62
CA HIS A 241 6.61 -11.47 -16.87
C HIS A 241 5.69 -12.58 -17.44
N ALA A 242 5.30 -12.46 -18.72
CA ALA A 242 4.44 -13.43 -19.41
C ALA A 242 5.17 -14.68 -19.92
#